data_2d4333fb041a34de910a0cab6021e616
#
_entry.id   2d4333fb041a34de910a0cab6021e616
#
_cell.length_a   1.000
_cell.length_b   1.000
_cell.length_c   1.000
_cell.angle_alpha   90.00
_cell.angle_beta   90.00
_cell.angle_gamma   90.00
#
_symmetry.space_group_name_H-M   'P 1'
#
loop_
_entity.id
_entity.type
_entity.pdbx_description
1 polymer ?
#
loop_
_entity_poly.entity_id
_entity_poly.type
_entity_poly.pdbx_seq_one_letter_code
_entity_poly.pdbx_strand_id
1 'polypeptide(L)'
;RKYIPASGFLYVLFLCGLFLPSGLIPTFQMVLNMGLYDTKLGYMLVMTGVNATSVFFFTGYFKSIPRELDEAASIDGCGYLRYVLTCIIPLAQPAMVSMGMLSMIGVWNDIVSSTIYLTSETNYNITRGLFVFTGQYSNDWTLTAAGLLIVAAPLIAVYVFGQRYIVDGVMAGGLKG
;
A
#
# COMPACT_ATOMS: atom_id res chain seq x y z
N ARG A 1 -5.51 -4.75 -20.40
CA ARG A 1 -6.42 -4.86 -21.54
C ARG A 1 -6.26 -3.61 -22.37
N LYS A 2 -6.18 -3.71 -23.72
CA LYS A 2 -5.78 -2.62 -24.60
C LYS A 2 -6.89 -1.57 -24.87
N TYR A 3 -7.73 -1.28 -23.88
CA TYR A 3 -8.77 -0.25 -24.01
C TYR A 3 -8.21 1.18 -23.92
N ILE A 4 -7.03 1.34 -23.31
CA ILE A 4 -6.39 2.63 -23.20
C ILE A 4 -5.28 2.69 -24.25
N PRO A 5 -5.33 3.62 -25.21
CA PRO A 5 -4.21 3.86 -26.10
C PRO A 5 -2.97 4.19 -25.26
N ALA A 6 -1.80 3.69 -25.65
CA ALA A 6 -0.54 3.83 -24.88
C ALA A 6 -0.46 3.04 -23.55
N SER A 7 -1.34 2.06 -23.29
CA SER A 7 -1.26 1.23 -22.07
C SER A 7 0.10 0.54 -21.89
N GLY A 8 0.75 0.16 -22.99
CA GLY A 8 2.10 -0.41 -22.97
C GLY A 8 3.17 0.60 -22.49
N PHE A 9 3.08 1.83 -22.96
CA PHE A 9 3.99 2.90 -22.55
C PHE A 9 3.82 3.23 -21.07
N LEU A 10 2.59 3.37 -20.59
CA LEU A 10 2.30 3.60 -19.18
C LEU A 10 2.84 2.46 -18.31
N TYR A 11 2.68 1.21 -18.75
CA TYR A 11 3.21 0.06 -18.02
C TYR A 11 4.74 0.10 -17.89
N VAL A 12 5.45 0.41 -18.99
CA VAL A 12 6.91 0.56 -19.00
C VAL A 12 7.33 1.75 -18.11
N LEU A 13 6.60 2.86 -18.14
CA LEU A 13 6.87 4.02 -17.30
C LEU A 13 6.80 3.66 -15.79
N PHE A 14 5.77 2.89 -15.38
CA PHE A 14 5.69 2.38 -14.00
C PHE A 14 6.79 1.37 -13.69
N LEU A 15 7.21 0.54 -14.67
CA LEU A 15 8.37 -0.34 -14.53
C LEU A 15 9.64 0.45 -14.24
N CYS A 16 9.91 1.50 -15.00
CA CYS A 16 11.04 2.39 -14.75
C CYS A 16 10.98 2.99 -13.34
N GLY A 17 9.78 3.32 -12.87
CA GLY A 17 9.57 3.85 -11.52
C GLY A 17 10.02 2.93 -10.38
N LEU A 18 10.06 1.60 -10.61
CA LEU A 18 10.60 0.63 -9.63
C LEU A 18 12.11 0.75 -9.43
N PHE A 19 12.82 1.16 -10.48
CA PHE A 19 14.29 1.28 -10.46
C PHE A 19 14.78 2.68 -10.06
N LEU A 20 13.87 3.66 -9.98
CA LEU A 20 14.22 4.99 -9.52
C LEU A 20 14.43 4.96 -8.01
N PRO A 21 15.51 5.60 -7.50
CA PRO A 21 15.72 5.74 -6.07
C PRO A 21 14.54 6.50 -5.44
N SER A 22 14.24 6.17 -4.20
CA SER A 22 13.20 6.88 -3.44
C SER A 22 13.49 8.39 -3.43
N GLY A 23 12.56 9.18 -3.91
CA GLY A 23 12.67 10.64 -3.92
C GLY A 23 12.50 11.26 -2.54
N LEU A 24 13.19 10.74 -1.52
CA LEU A 24 13.04 11.15 -0.13
C LEU A 24 13.31 12.65 0.05
N ILE A 25 14.41 13.16 -0.51
CA ILE A 25 14.78 14.58 -0.37
C ILE A 25 13.79 15.50 -1.11
N PRO A 26 13.45 15.28 -2.39
CA PRO A 26 12.42 16.09 -3.06
C PRO A 26 11.06 16.04 -2.37
N THR A 27 10.63 14.86 -1.92
CA THR A 27 9.36 14.70 -1.21
C THR A 27 9.37 15.46 0.12
N PHE A 28 10.47 15.39 0.86
CA PHE A 28 10.64 16.12 2.10
C PHE A 28 10.55 17.65 1.88
N GLN A 29 11.24 18.17 0.86
CA GLN A 29 11.14 19.60 0.52
C GLN A 29 9.74 20.01 0.10
N MET A 30 9.04 19.14 -0.66
CA MET A 30 7.66 19.39 -1.05
C MET A 30 6.73 19.48 0.17
N VAL A 31 6.85 18.56 1.13
CA VAL A 31 6.08 18.57 2.37
C VAL A 31 6.37 19.82 3.21
N LEU A 32 7.64 20.26 3.28
CA LEU A 32 8.02 21.50 3.94
C LEU A 32 7.37 22.73 3.26
N ASN A 33 7.45 22.83 1.94
CA ASN A 33 6.90 23.94 1.17
C ASN A 33 5.37 24.02 1.28
N MET A 34 4.70 22.88 1.46
CA MET A 34 3.25 22.83 1.68
C MET A 34 2.84 23.17 3.13
N GLY A 35 3.79 23.38 4.05
CA GLY A 35 3.50 23.60 5.45
C GLY A 35 2.93 22.39 6.19
N LEU A 36 3.14 21.20 5.65
CA LEU A 36 2.60 19.94 6.18
C LEU A 36 3.64 19.12 6.96
N TYR A 37 4.82 19.68 7.16
CA TYR A 37 5.87 19.05 7.95
C TYR A 37 5.42 18.88 9.41
N ASP A 38 5.79 17.78 10.02
CA ASP A 38 5.42 17.39 11.38
C ASP A 38 3.90 17.36 11.61
N THR A 39 3.13 17.02 10.57
CA THR A 39 1.69 16.81 10.67
C THR A 39 1.31 15.39 10.24
N LYS A 40 0.28 14.82 10.89
CA LYS A 40 -0.28 13.51 10.51
C LYS A 40 -0.78 13.51 9.06
N LEU A 41 -1.34 14.64 8.60
CA LEU A 41 -1.84 14.79 7.24
C LEU A 41 -0.71 14.74 6.22
N GLY A 42 0.41 15.43 6.48
CA GLY A 42 1.60 15.38 5.62
C GLY A 42 2.15 13.96 5.51
N TYR A 43 2.29 13.26 6.63
CA TYR A 43 2.71 11.86 6.65
C TYR A 43 1.75 10.94 5.86
N MET A 44 0.44 11.09 6.05
CA MET A 44 -0.57 10.32 5.31
C MET A 44 -0.45 10.55 3.79
N LEU A 45 -0.27 11.79 3.35
CA LEU A 45 -0.11 12.12 1.94
C LEU A 45 1.15 11.48 1.33
N VAL A 46 2.25 11.46 2.07
CA VAL A 46 3.48 10.77 1.64
C VAL A 46 3.23 9.26 1.50
N MET A 47 2.50 8.65 2.45
CA MET A 47 2.22 7.22 2.44
C MET A 47 1.19 6.80 1.38
N THR A 48 0.34 7.70 0.92
CA THR A 48 -0.68 7.43 -0.14
C THR A 48 -0.13 7.51 -1.56
N GLY A 49 1.16 7.75 -1.73
CA GLY A 49 1.80 7.80 -3.05
C GLY A 49 1.56 6.53 -3.88
N VAL A 50 1.41 6.71 -5.20
CA VAL A 50 1.24 5.58 -6.12
C VAL A 50 2.47 4.68 -6.07
N ASN A 51 2.26 3.45 -5.60
CA ASN A 51 3.32 2.46 -5.52
C ASN A 51 3.32 1.59 -6.80
N ALA A 52 4.46 1.54 -7.49
CA ALA A 52 4.63 0.72 -8.69
C ALA A 52 4.30 -0.76 -8.43
N THR A 53 4.63 -1.28 -7.25
CA THR A 53 4.29 -2.66 -6.84
C THR A 53 2.78 -2.91 -6.90
N SER A 54 1.97 -1.96 -6.43
CA SER A 54 0.50 -2.06 -6.51
C SER A 54 0.00 -2.10 -7.95
N VAL A 55 0.60 -1.29 -8.84
CA VAL A 55 0.25 -1.28 -10.27
C VAL A 55 0.53 -2.64 -10.91
N PHE A 56 1.68 -3.27 -10.59
CA PHE A 56 2.00 -4.60 -11.11
C PHE A 56 1.09 -5.67 -10.57
N PHE A 57 0.85 -5.66 -9.27
CA PHE A 57 -0.06 -6.60 -8.62
C PHE A 57 -1.45 -6.57 -9.27
N PHE A 58 -2.05 -5.39 -9.38
CA PHE A 58 -3.36 -5.26 -10.02
C PHE A 58 -3.34 -5.56 -11.52
N THR A 59 -2.25 -5.22 -12.22
CA THR A 59 -2.12 -5.56 -13.64
C THR A 59 -2.07 -7.08 -13.84
N GLY A 60 -1.35 -7.80 -12.99
CA GLY A 60 -1.32 -9.27 -12.97
C GLY A 60 -2.71 -9.85 -12.71
N TYR A 61 -3.36 -9.37 -11.65
CA TYR A 61 -4.69 -9.80 -11.28
C TYR A 61 -5.71 -9.58 -12.41
N PHE A 62 -5.79 -8.39 -12.99
CA PHE A 62 -6.73 -8.12 -14.09
C PHE A 62 -6.43 -8.90 -15.36
N LYS A 63 -5.20 -9.35 -15.59
CA LYS A 63 -4.88 -10.28 -16.69
C LYS A 63 -5.42 -11.67 -16.46
N SER A 64 -5.59 -12.11 -15.21
CA SER A 64 -6.15 -13.42 -14.89
C SER A 64 -7.68 -13.50 -15.06
N ILE A 65 -8.37 -12.37 -15.10
CA ILE A 65 -9.82 -12.31 -15.34
C ILE A 65 -10.11 -12.72 -16.79
N PRO A 66 -11.03 -13.66 -17.06
CA PRO A 66 -11.40 -14.09 -18.42
C PRO A 66 -11.89 -12.93 -19.29
N ARG A 67 -11.57 -12.95 -20.58
CA ARG A 67 -12.01 -11.90 -21.53
C ARG A 67 -13.48 -12.02 -21.92
N GLU A 68 -14.03 -13.18 -21.77
CA GLU A 68 -15.44 -13.48 -22.03
C GLU A 68 -16.38 -12.56 -21.24
N LEU A 69 -15.95 -12.11 -20.06
CA LEU A 69 -16.70 -11.14 -19.26
C LEU A 69 -16.76 -9.75 -19.92
N ASP A 70 -15.69 -9.35 -20.60
CA ASP A 70 -15.66 -8.08 -21.33
C ASP A 70 -16.60 -8.13 -22.54
N GLU A 71 -16.60 -9.28 -23.25
CA GLU A 71 -17.43 -9.51 -24.42
C GLU A 71 -18.92 -9.59 -24.03
N ALA A 72 -19.25 -10.32 -22.98
CA ALA A 72 -20.62 -10.38 -22.45
C ALA A 72 -21.15 -8.99 -22.05
N ALA A 73 -20.37 -8.23 -21.30
CA ALA A 73 -20.74 -6.87 -20.91
C ALA A 73 -20.95 -5.95 -22.12
N SER A 74 -20.14 -6.13 -23.18
CA SER A 74 -20.27 -5.37 -24.43
C SER A 74 -21.55 -5.73 -25.18
N ILE A 75 -21.92 -7.01 -25.21
CA ILE A 75 -23.18 -7.49 -25.83
C ILE A 75 -24.39 -6.94 -25.07
N ASP A 76 -24.31 -6.89 -23.73
CA ASP A 76 -25.34 -6.31 -22.86
C ASP A 76 -25.43 -4.78 -22.95
N GLY A 77 -24.64 -4.12 -23.80
CA GLY A 77 -24.62 -2.67 -23.97
C GLY A 77 -24.10 -1.92 -22.74
N CYS A 78 -23.33 -2.59 -21.89
CA CYS A 78 -22.79 -2.00 -20.67
C CYS A 78 -21.69 -0.99 -21.01
N GLY A 79 -21.89 0.29 -20.66
CA GLY A 79 -20.88 1.32 -20.84
C GLY A 79 -19.65 1.07 -19.96
N TYR A 80 -18.48 1.55 -20.38
CA TYR A 80 -17.19 1.29 -19.73
C TYR A 80 -17.18 1.57 -18.22
N LEU A 81 -17.68 2.74 -17.79
CA LEU A 81 -17.74 3.11 -16.37
C LEU A 81 -18.63 2.15 -15.56
N ARG A 82 -19.80 1.81 -16.11
CA ARG A 82 -20.72 0.88 -15.48
C ARG A 82 -20.08 -0.51 -15.36
N TYR A 83 -19.44 -0.99 -16.40
CA TYR A 83 -18.71 -2.26 -16.39
C TYR A 83 -17.63 -2.30 -15.30
N VAL A 84 -16.80 -1.25 -15.20
CA VAL A 84 -15.76 -1.16 -14.16
C VAL A 84 -16.37 -1.20 -12.76
N LEU A 85 -17.40 -0.41 -12.50
CA LEU A 85 -17.99 -0.29 -11.16
C LEU A 85 -18.80 -1.51 -10.75
N THR A 86 -19.56 -2.13 -11.68
CA THR A 86 -20.48 -3.21 -11.35
C THR A 86 -19.90 -4.60 -11.53
N CYS A 87 -18.88 -4.77 -12.39
CA CYS A 87 -18.28 -6.07 -12.65
C CYS A 87 -16.83 -6.15 -12.16
N ILE A 88 -15.97 -5.23 -12.60
CA ILE A 88 -14.53 -5.33 -12.34
C ILE A 88 -14.18 -5.05 -10.88
N ILE A 89 -14.71 -4.00 -10.26
CA ILE A 89 -14.41 -3.66 -8.86
C ILE A 89 -14.88 -4.77 -7.89
N PRO A 90 -16.11 -5.28 -7.96
CA PRO A 90 -16.52 -6.39 -7.11
C PRO A 90 -15.67 -7.65 -7.32
N LEU A 91 -15.32 -7.96 -8.57
CA LEU A 91 -14.46 -9.10 -8.87
C LEU A 91 -13.03 -8.93 -8.35
N ALA A 92 -12.53 -7.70 -8.30
CA ALA A 92 -11.21 -7.36 -7.77
C ALA A 92 -11.19 -7.22 -6.25
N GLN A 93 -12.31 -7.34 -5.55
CA GLN A 93 -12.40 -7.16 -4.11
C GLN A 93 -11.37 -8.00 -3.33
N PRO A 94 -11.16 -9.31 -3.60
CA PRO A 94 -10.13 -10.09 -2.90
C PRO A 94 -8.72 -9.51 -3.09
N ALA A 95 -8.39 -9.10 -4.31
CA ALA A 95 -7.10 -8.49 -4.63
C ALA A 95 -6.93 -7.13 -3.95
N MET A 96 -7.98 -6.31 -3.89
CA MET A 96 -7.95 -5.01 -3.19
C MET A 96 -7.75 -5.20 -1.69
N VAL A 97 -8.44 -6.15 -1.08
CA VAL A 97 -8.27 -6.46 0.35
C VAL A 97 -6.85 -6.94 0.62
N SER A 98 -6.32 -7.86 -0.20
CA SER A 98 -4.95 -8.38 -0.05
C SER A 98 -3.91 -7.27 -0.14
N MET A 99 -3.99 -6.43 -1.17
CA MET A 99 -3.04 -5.33 -1.37
C MET A 99 -3.19 -4.26 -0.29
N GLY A 100 -4.43 -3.96 0.14
CA GLY A 100 -4.71 -3.06 1.24
C GLY A 100 -4.09 -3.53 2.56
N MET A 101 -4.16 -4.81 2.86
CA MET A 101 -3.54 -5.40 4.05
C MET A 101 -2.02 -5.34 3.99
N LEU A 102 -1.41 -5.68 2.84
CA LEU A 102 0.04 -5.56 2.67
C LEU A 102 0.51 -4.12 2.83
N SER A 103 -0.23 -3.17 2.27
CA SER A 103 0.06 -1.74 2.43
C SER A 103 -0.10 -1.28 3.88
N MET A 104 -1.14 -1.72 4.57
CA MET A 104 -1.37 -1.42 5.98
C MET A 104 -0.23 -1.93 6.86
N ILE A 105 0.23 -3.18 6.65
CA ILE A 105 1.38 -3.74 7.36
C ILE A 105 2.65 -2.92 7.06
N GLY A 106 2.85 -2.51 5.80
CA GLY A 106 3.98 -1.68 5.39
C GLY A 106 4.00 -0.33 6.12
N VAL A 107 2.87 0.38 6.13
CA VAL A 107 2.74 1.69 6.83
C VAL A 107 2.87 1.53 8.35
N TRP A 108 2.31 0.46 8.92
CA TRP A 108 2.43 0.17 10.35
C TRP A 108 3.88 -0.01 10.80
N ASN A 109 4.68 -0.70 9.98
CA ASN A 109 6.09 -0.98 10.27
C ASN A 109 7.04 0.14 9.79
N ASP A 110 6.51 1.22 9.20
CA ASP A 110 7.36 2.31 8.69
C ASP A 110 7.92 3.16 9.82
N ILE A 111 9.20 2.98 10.06
CA ILE A 111 9.98 3.75 11.05
C ILE A 111 10.72 4.89 10.37
N VAL A 112 11.24 4.65 9.17
CA VAL A 112 12.11 5.59 8.47
C VAL A 112 11.36 6.86 8.11
N SER A 113 10.25 6.73 7.37
CA SER A 113 9.48 7.92 6.98
C SER A 113 8.83 8.59 8.18
N SER A 114 8.34 7.82 9.16
CA SER A 114 7.77 8.41 10.37
C SER A 114 8.81 9.19 11.17
N THR A 115 10.07 8.76 11.18
CA THR A 115 11.16 9.51 11.84
C THR A 115 11.51 10.79 11.11
N ILE A 116 11.40 10.81 9.79
CA ILE A 116 11.73 11.97 8.96
C ILE A 116 10.60 13.02 8.98
N TYR A 117 9.35 12.56 8.84
CA TYR A 117 8.21 13.46 8.64
C TYR A 117 7.46 13.83 9.92
N LEU A 118 7.61 13.06 11.02
CA LEU A 118 6.95 13.30 12.30
C LEU A 118 8.01 13.48 13.39
N THR A 119 8.31 14.70 13.76
CA THR A 119 9.39 15.01 14.73
C THR A 119 8.88 15.22 16.14
N SER A 120 7.66 15.74 16.30
CA SER A 120 7.04 15.94 17.62
C SER A 120 6.52 14.62 18.20
N GLU A 121 6.75 14.38 19.48
CA GLU A 121 6.30 13.18 20.20
C GLU A 121 4.80 12.94 20.11
N THR A 122 4.01 14.00 20.05
CA THR A 122 2.55 13.94 19.91
C THR A 122 2.08 13.41 18.56
N ASN A 123 2.97 13.42 17.57
CA ASN A 123 2.70 12.97 16.21
C ASN A 123 3.27 11.58 15.88
N TYR A 124 4.09 11.01 16.77
CA TYR A 124 4.70 9.69 16.53
C TYR A 124 3.67 8.63 16.20
N ASN A 125 4.00 7.78 15.24
CA ASN A 125 3.28 6.52 15.07
C ASN A 125 3.64 5.54 16.19
N ILE A 126 2.81 4.53 16.41
CA ILE A 126 2.95 3.59 17.51
C ILE A 126 4.29 2.84 17.46
N THR A 127 4.74 2.48 16.27
CA THR A 127 6.01 1.73 16.08
C THR A 127 7.21 2.60 16.41
N ARG A 128 7.20 3.88 16.02
CA ARG A 128 8.25 4.83 16.40
C ARG A 128 8.25 5.10 17.90
N GLY A 129 7.07 5.11 18.54
CA GLY A 129 6.93 5.30 19.99
C GLY A 129 7.74 4.29 20.82
N LEU A 130 8.01 3.09 20.28
CA LEU A 130 8.88 2.10 20.95
C LEU A 130 10.30 2.60 21.18
N PHE A 131 10.82 3.45 20.30
CA PHE A 131 12.17 3.99 20.44
C PHE A 131 12.33 4.98 21.58
N VAL A 132 11.24 5.45 22.17
CA VAL A 132 11.28 6.29 23.39
C VAL A 132 11.83 5.49 24.58
N PHE A 133 11.63 4.17 24.60
CA PHE A 133 12.13 3.27 25.65
C PHE A 133 13.59 2.85 25.45
N THR A 134 14.15 3.12 24.27
CA THR A 134 15.56 2.86 23.96
C THR A 134 16.33 4.19 24.01
N GLY A 135 16.80 4.57 25.19
CA GLY A 135 17.59 5.80 25.38
C GLY A 135 19.05 5.60 24.94
N GLN A 136 19.74 6.72 24.74
CA GLN A 136 21.16 6.71 24.33
C GLN A 136 22.10 6.10 25.39
N TYR A 137 21.70 6.13 26.67
CA TYR A 137 22.51 5.67 27.80
C TYR A 137 21.86 4.58 28.66
N SER A 138 20.57 4.30 28.47
CA SER A 138 19.85 3.27 29.22
C SER A 138 18.73 2.68 28.37
N ASN A 139 18.67 1.36 28.31
CA ASN A 139 17.58 0.64 27.64
C ASN A 139 16.74 -0.07 28.72
N ASP A 140 15.45 0.28 28.78
CA ASP A 140 14.52 -0.51 29.59
C ASP A 140 13.98 -1.66 28.73
N TRP A 141 14.66 -2.80 28.81
CA TRP A 141 14.30 -4.00 28.04
C TRP A 141 12.90 -4.53 28.40
N THR A 142 12.47 -4.33 29.65
CA THR A 142 11.16 -4.80 30.11
C THR A 142 10.04 -3.98 29.48
N LEU A 143 10.16 -2.66 29.51
CA LEU A 143 9.20 -1.75 28.86
C LEU A 143 9.23 -1.90 27.34
N THR A 144 10.41 -2.07 26.75
CA THR A 144 10.55 -2.31 25.30
C THR A 144 9.84 -3.61 24.90
N ALA A 145 10.05 -4.69 25.65
CA ALA A 145 9.38 -5.97 25.38
C ALA A 145 7.85 -5.88 25.52
N ALA A 146 7.37 -5.21 26.55
CA ALA A 146 5.93 -4.97 26.75
C ALA A 146 5.35 -4.13 25.62
N GLY A 147 6.03 -3.06 25.21
CA GLY A 147 5.64 -2.22 24.11
C GLY A 147 5.60 -2.97 22.77
N LEU A 148 6.57 -3.84 22.50
CA LEU A 148 6.58 -4.69 21.31
C LEU A 148 5.35 -5.61 21.25
N LEU A 149 4.94 -6.21 22.35
CA LEU A 149 3.72 -7.02 22.40
C LEU A 149 2.47 -6.20 22.07
N ILE A 150 2.38 -4.98 22.61
CA ILE A 150 1.26 -4.07 22.35
C ILE A 150 1.23 -3.67 20.87
N VAL A 151 2.38 -3.36 20.27
CA VAL A 151 2.49 -2.99 18.85
C VAL A 151 2.23 -4.19 17.93
N ALA A 152 2.65 -5.40 18.32
CA ALA A 152 2.45 -6.59 17.53
C ALA A 152 0.99 -7.10 17.54
N ALA A 153 0.26 -6.90 18.64
CA ALA A 153 -1.08 -7.44 18.83
C ALA A 153 -2.07 -7.03 17.70
N PRO A 154 -2.19 -5.76 17.28
CA PRO A 154 -3.06 -5.38 16.17
C PRO A 154 -2.64 -6.01 14.84
N LEU A 155 -1.32 -6.10 14.57
CA LEU A 155 -0.81 -6.73 13.35
C LEU A 155 -1.14 -8.22 13.30
N ILE A 156 -0.99 -8.93 14.43
CA ILE A 156 -1.35 -10.33 14.53
C ILE A 156 -2.86 -10.50 14.29
N ALA A 157 -3.68 -9.64 14.87
CA ALA A 157 -5.13 -9.66 14.64
C ALA A 157 -5.45 -9.47 13.15
N VAL A 158 -4.90 -8.43 12.52
CA VAL A 158 -5.07 -8.16 11.08
C VAL A 158 -4.63 -9.37 10.25
N TYR A 159 -3.49 -9.97 10.58
CA TYR A 159 -3.00 -11.15 9.87
C TYR A 159 -3.93 -12.35 10.03
N VAL A 160 -4.34 -12.68 11.25
CA VAL A 160 -5.21 -13.85 11.53
C VAL A 160 -6.55 -13.74 10.78
N PHE A 161 -7.17 -12.56 10.80
CA PHE A 161 -8.44 -12.35 10.08
C PHE A 161 -8.26 -12.22 8.58
N GLY A 162 -7.12 -11.74 8.13
CA GLY A 162 -6.85 -11.39 6.74
C GLY A 162 -6.09 -12.42 5.92
N GLN A 163 -5.42 -13.39 6.54
CA GLN A 163 -4.58 -14.36 5.84
C GLN A 163 -5.28 -15.06 4.67
N ARG A 164 -6.59 -15.38 4.82
CA ARG A 164 -7.39 -16.01 3.76
C ARG A 164 -7.46 -15.15 2.49
N TYR A 165 -7.59 -13.83 2.65
CA TYR A 165 -7.66 -12.91 1.51
C TYR A 165 -6.30 -12.71 0.87
N ILE A 166 -5.21 -12.71 1.67
CA ILE A 166 -3.83 -12.57 1.17
C ILE A 166 -3.51 -13.77 0.26
N VAL A 167 -3.81 -14.98 0.71
CA VAL A 167 -3.54 -16.21 -0.06
C VAL A 167 -4.32 -16.19 -1.38
N ASP A 168 -5.63 -15.92 -1.34
CA ASP A 168 -6.48 -15.91 -2.54
C ASP A 168 -6.04 -14.82 -3.54
N GLY A 169 -5.70 -13.64 -3.07
CA GLY A 169 -5.28 -12.53 -3.93
C GLY A 169 -3.90 -12.74 -4.57
N VAL A 170 -2.93 -13.26 -3.81
CA VAL A 170 -1.57 -13.53 -4.32
C VAL A 170 -1.58 -14.73 -5.29
N MET A 171 -2.32 -15.78 -4.98
CA MET A 171 -2.45 -16.95 -5.87
C MET A 171 -3.10 -16.58 -7.20
N ALA A 172 -4.12 -15.73 -7.20
CA ALA A 172 -4.77 -15.27 -8.43
C ALA A 172 -3.84 -14.38 -9.29
N GLY A 173 -2.94 -13.63 -8.67
CA GLY A 173 -1.96 -12.78 -9.38
C GLY A 173 -0.68 -13.49 -9.82
N GLY A 174 -0.30 -14.61 -9.16
CA GLY A 174 0.98 -15.31 -9.36
C GLY A 174 0.95 -16.55 -10.25
N LEU A 175 -0.21 -17.11 -10.58
CA LEU A 175 -0.32 -18.43 -11.20
C LEU A 175 -0.37 -18.43 -12.74
N LYS A 176 0.23 -17.47 -13.44
CA LYS A 176 0.52 -17.60 -14.88
C LYS A 176 1.90 -16.99 -15.19
N GLY A 177 2.95 -17.69 -14.80
CA GLY A 177 4.25 -17.64 -15.41
C GLY A 177 4.40 -18.88 -16.27
#